data_d328c0702d16d46c9685b3d3ba336fa4
#
_entry.id   d328c0702d16d46c9685b3d3ba336fa4
#
_cell.length_a   1.000
_cell.length_b   1.000
_cell.length_c   1.000
_cell.angle_alpha   90.00
_cell.angle_beta   90.00
_cell.angle_gamma   90.00
#
_symmetry.space_group_name_H-M   'P 1'
#
loop_
_entity.id
_entity.type
_entity.pdbx_description
1 polymer ?
#
loop_
_entity_poly.entity_id
_entity_poly.type
_entity_poly.pdbx_seq_one_letter_code
_entity_poly.pdbx_strand_id
1 'polypeptide(L)'
;MLQKTKGIVLSYIRYRETSIIVKIYTEVLGLQSYIVNGVRSSGNAKSGGGRMGLYQPLTLLELVVYHQERANLHRIREIKCPEPFVYLPMDFQKTGIVLFLTELLSKSLKSEEPNPVLYQFLHHSIHVLDGQQEGVQNFHLQFLLKLSRYLGFATPTADDFLEEVSPYISADAIDREAVERLLLEPYGAPIPLNGERRRHVLQMILQFYRLHVADFGDLKSLPVLQEMQG
;
A
#
# COMPACT_ATOMS: atom_id res chain seq x y z
N MET A 1 -2.39 6.85 27.14
CA MET A 1 -3.02 5.54 27.40
C MET A 1 -2.24 4.46 26.68
N LEU A 2 -2.17 3.23 27.21
CA LEU A 2 -1.61 2.09 26.47
C LEU A 2 -2.69 1.48 25.61
N GLN A 3 -2.39 1.28 24.32
CA GLN A 3 -3.33 0.71 23.35
C GLN A 3 -2.67 -0.44 22.61
N LYS A 4 -3.36 -1.58 22.51
CA LYS A 4 -2.98 -2.68 21.61
C LYS A 4 -3.64 -2.47 20.25
N THR A 5 -2.88 -2.67 19.19
CA THR A 5 -3.37 -2.57 17.81
C THR A 5 -2.52 -3.40 16.87
N LYS A 6 -3.11 -3.80 15.76
CA LYS A 6 -2.35 -4.26 14.58
C LYS A 6 -1.98 -3.05 13.71
N GLY A 7 -0.95 -3.17 12.88
CA GLY A 7 -0.53 -2.08 12.02
C GLY A 7 0.18 -2.55 10.76
N ILE A 8 0.12 -1.73 9.73
CA ILE A 8 0.78 -1.90 8.43
C ILE A 8 1.76 -0.77 8.24
N VAL A 9 3.03 -1.07 8.08
CA VAL A 9 4.08 -0.07 7.86
C VAL A 9 3.91 0.55 6.47
N LEU A 10 3.75 1.88 6.39
CA LEU A 10 3.67 2.59 5.11
C LEU A 10 5.01 3.21 4.73
N SER A 11 5.65 3.93 5.64
CA SER A 11 6.91 4.59 5.33
C SER A 11 7.69 4.91 6.59
N TYR A 12 8.97 5.18 6.44
CA TYR A 12 9.78 5.78 7.50
C TYR A 12 10.72 6.84 6.96
N ILE A 13 11.06 7.79 7.82
CA ILE A 13 12.11 8.77 7.56
C ILE A 13 13.19 8.67 8.64
N ARG A 14 14.42 8.96 8.26
CA ARG A 14 15.53 9.05 9.21
C ARG A 14 15.31 10.26 10.12
N TYR A 15 15.49 10.06 11.41
CA TYR A 15 15.36 11.10 12.41
C TYR A 15 16.52 11.01 13.40
N ARG A 16 17.29 12.10 13.54
CA ARG A 16 18.56 12.12 14.30
C ARG A 16 19.51 11.00 13.85
N GLU A 17 20.56 10.72 14.65
CA GLU A 17 21.60 9.76 14.27
C GLU A 17 21.12 8.30 14.21
N THR A 18 20.35 7.87 15.20
CA THR A 18 19.99 6.45 15.38
C THR A 18 18.49 6.15 15.30
N SER A 19 17.66 7.19 15.17
CA SER A 19 16.20 7.09 15.24
C SER A 19 15.54 7.13 13.87
N ILE A 20 14.29 6.69 13.80
CA ILE A 20 13.38 6.88 12.66
C ILE A 20 12.03 7.40 13.15
N ILE A 21 11.30 8.08 12.27
CA ILE A 21 9.86 8.29 12.42
C ILE A 21 9.20 7.40 11.38
N VAL A 22 8.34 6.49 11.84
CA VAL A 22 7.63 5.53 10.99
C VAL A 22 6.15 5.87 10.95
N LYS A 23 5.55 5.86 9.75
CA LYS A 23 4.10 5.97 9.55
C LYS A 23 3.52 4.57 9.45
N ILE A 24 2.54 4.28 10.29
CA ILE A 24 1.86 2.98 10.37
C ILE A 24 0.35 3.22 10.27
N TYR A 25 -0.30 2.52 9.35
CA TYR A 25 -1.75 2.46 9.31
C TYR A 25 -2.22 1.39 10.28
N THR A 26 -2.92 1.80 11.33
CA THR A 26 -3.33 0.92 12.42
C THR A 26 -4.81 0.59 12.37
N GLU A 27 -5.18 -0.60 12.85
CA GLU A 27 -6.56 -1.10 12.85
C GLU A 27 -7.49 -0.23 13.71
N VAL A 28 -7.01 0.22 14.89
CA VAL A 28 -7.87 0.90 15.89
C VAL A 28 -7.55 2.38 16.10
N LEU A 29 -6.51 2.92 15.44
CA LEU A 29 -6.11 4.33 15.57
C LEU A 29 -5.93 5.03 14.22
N GLY A 30 -6.23 4.36 13.10
CA GLY A 30 -5.98 4.91 11.76
C GLY A 30 -4.51 5.13 11.46
N LEU A 31 -4.19 6.16 10.67
CA LEU A 31 -2.83 6.50 10.29
C LEU A 31 -2.12 7.24 11.43
N GLN A 32 -1.02 6.66 11.93
CA GLN A 32 -0.27 7.23 13.05
C GLN A 32 1.23 7.32 12.76
N SER A 33 1.90 8.30 13.36
CA SER A 33 3.36 8.46 13.31
C SER A 33 3.99 8.05 14.64
N TYR A 34 5.04 7.23 14.57
CA TYR A 34 5.75 6.73 15.74
C TYR A 34 7.23 7.05 15.66
N ILE A 35 7.80 7.56 16.75
CA ILE A 35 9.26 7.67 16.91
C ILE A 35 9.82 6.37 17.46
N VAL A 36 10.87 5.87 16.81
CA VAL A 36 11.60 4.67 17.22
C VAL A 36 13.07 4.98 17.34
N ASN A 37 13.60 4.81 18.54
CA ASN A 37 14.99 5.14 18.85
C ASN A 37 15.90 3.91 18.73
N GLY A 38 17.18 4.12 18.40
CA GLY A 38 18.22 3.09 18.45
C GLY A 38 18.10 1.98 17.38
N VAL A 39 17.34 2.17 16.31
CA VAL A 39 17.19 1.17 15.24
C VAL A 39 18.33 1.18 14.22
N ARG A 40 19.13 2.25 14.21
CA ARG A 40 20.26 2.47 13.27
C ARG A 40 21.62 2.46 13.94
N SER A 41 21.74 1.93 15.18
CA SER A 41 23.02 1.88 15.86
C SER A 41 23.98 0.90 15.18
N SER A 42 25.18 1.35 14.84
CA SER A 42 26.24 0.59 14.17
C SER A 42 27.06 -0.31 15.13
N GLY A 43 26.65 -0.45 16.36
CA GLY A 43 27.36 -1.21 17.39
C GLY A 43 26.74 -2.58 17.62
N ASN A 44 27.50 -3.64 17.31
CA ASN A 44 27.22 -5.07 17.47
C ASN A 44 25.98 -5.60 16.73
N ALA A 45 26.25 -6.38 15.70
CA ALA A 45 25.30 -7.09 14.82
C ALA A 45 24.23 -7.95 15.53
N LYS A 46 24.27 -8.05 16.86
CA LYS A 46 23.30 -8.84 17.65
C LYS A 46 22.02 -8.08 18.06
N SER A 47 21.92 -6.76 17.91
CA SER A 47 20.74 -6.01 18.37
C SER A 47 20.21 -4.91 17.43
N GLY A 48 20.93 -4.43 16.45
CA GLY A 48 20.51 -3.29 15.61
C GLY A 48 20.00 -3.66 14.21
N GLY A 49 20.62 -4.61 13.53
CA GLY A 49 20.27 -4.97 12.15
C GLY A 49 18.91 -5.66 12.02
N GLY A 50 18.50 -6.43 13.02
CA GLY A 50 17.20 -7.12 13.01
C GLY A 50 15.98 -6.21 13.22
N ARG A 51 16.18 -5.04 13.86
CA ARG A 51 15.06 -4.12 14.14
C ARG A 51 14.60 -3.33 12.92
N MET A 52 15.49 -2.95 12.00
CA MET A 52 15.09 -2.25 10.77
C MET A 52 14.22 -3.09 9.85
N GLY A 53 14.35 -4.42 9.88
CA GLY A 53 13.49 -5.33 9.13
C GLY A 53 12.01 -5.20 9.47
N LEU A 54 11.68 -4.87 10.73
CA LEU A 54 10.29 -4.66 11.16
C LEU A 54 9.63 -3.42 10.53
N TYR A 55 10.41 -2.48 10.04
CA TYR A 55 9.92 -1.21 9.48
C TYR A 55 9.99 -1.16 7.95
N GLN A 56 10.15 -2.32 7.30
CA GLN A 56 10.06 -2.39 5.84
C GLN A 56 8.63 -2.11 5.37
N PRO A 57 8.46 -1.53 4.18
CA PRO A 57 7.15 -1.24 3.61
C PRO A 57 6.22 -2.46 3.63
N LEU A 58 4.95 -2.22 3.95
CA LEU A 58 3.85 -3.18 4.08
C LEU A 58 4.01 -4.23 5.18
N THR A 59 5.10 -4.23 5.99
CA THR A 59 5.25 -5.19 7.11
C THR A 59 4.03 -5.14 8.03
N LEU A 60 3.51 -6.32 8.36
CA LEU A 60 2.36 -6.51 9.24
C LEU A 60 2.85 -6.67 10.69
N LEU A 61 2.32 -5.83 11.57
CA LEU A 61 2.81 -5.70 12.94
C LEU A 61 1.69 -5.87 13.96
N GLU A 62 2.05 -6.43 15.13
CA GLU A 62 1.30 -6.28 16.37
C GLU A 62 2.03 -5.28 17.27
N LEU A 63 1.29 -4.30 17.78
CA LEU A 63 1.83 -3.16 18.49
C LEU A 63 1.17 -2.97 19.86
N VAL A 64 1.96 -2.56 20.84
CA VAL A 64 1.49 -1.88 22.04
C VAL A 64 2.07 -0.47 22.03
N VAL A 65 1.21 0.53 21.97
CA VAL A 65 1.62 1.93 21.76
C VAL A 65 1.18 2.82 22.92
N TYR A 66 1.95 3.88 23.19
CA TYR A 66 1.52 4.99 24.03
C TYR A 66 0.78 5.99 23.14
N HIS A 67 -0.56 5.98 23.23
CA HIS A 67 -1.40 6.90 22.45
C HIS A 67 -1.84 8.10 23.31
N GLN A 68 -1.75 9.30 22.72
CA GLN A 68 -2.23 10.57 23.29
C GLN A 68 -2.97 11.32 22.21
N GLU A 69 -4.26 11.63 22.41
CA GLU A 69 -5.17 12.20 21.38
C GLU A 69 -4.68 13.51 20.74
N ARG A 70 -3.85 14.29 21.44
CA ARG A 70 -3.35 15.58 20.95
C ARG A 70 -1.90 15.54 20.44
N ALA A 71 -1.28 14.37 20.38
CA ALA A 71 0.10 14.24 19.97
C ALA A 71 0.18 13.78 18.50
N ASN A 72 0.96 14.46 17.68
CA ASN A 72 1.23 14.07 16.31
C ASN A 72 2.30 12.99 16.18
N LEU A 73 2.98 12.63 17.30
CA LEU A 73 4.07 11.67 17.31
C LEU A 73 3.99 10.83 18.59
N HIS A 74 3.84 9.53 18.39
CA HIS A 74 3.65 8.55 19.46
C HIS A 74 4.89 7.69 19.68
N ARG A 75 4.84 6.79 20.66
CA ARG A 75 5.91 5.82 20.97
C ARG A 75 5.37 4.40 20.96
N ILE A 76 6.14 3.48 20.41
CA ILE A 76 5.88 2.05 20.46
C ILE A 76 6.53 1.52 21.75
N ARG A 77 5.75 0.82 22.57
CA ARG A 77 6.24 0.09 23.74
C ARG A 77 6.69 -1.31 23.36
N GLU A 78 5.83 -2.04 22.61
CA GLU A 78 6.10 -3.40 22.19
C GLU A 78 5.76 -3.53 20.71
N ILE A 79 6.56 -4.31 19.97
CA ILE A 79 6.40 -4.57 18.55
C ILE A 79 6.72 -6.02 18.25
N LYS A 80 5.88 -6.66 17.46
CA LYS A 80 6.07 -8.00 16.93
C LYS A 80 5.66 -8.05 15.47
N CYS A 81 6.31 -8.90 14.69
CA CYS A 81 5.89 -9.31 13.35
C CYS A 81 5.48 -10.80 13.44
N PRO A 82 4.19 -11.08 13.67
CA PRO A 82 3.73 -12.47 13.86
C PRO A 82 3.77 -13.27 12.57
N GLU A 83 3.64 -12.59 11.45
CA GLU A 83 3.50 -13.19 10.11
C GLU A 83 4.54 -12.55 9.16
N PRO A 84 5.83 -12.96 9.24
CA PRO A 84 6.85 -12.44 8.33
C PRO A 84 6.59 -12.92 6.90
N PHE A 85 6.83 -12.06 5.92
CA PHE A 85 6.70 -12.39 4.51
C PHE A 85 7.71 -13.46 4.10
N VAL A 86 7.25 -14.38 3.24
CA VAL A 86 8.07 -15.49 2.71
C VAL A 86 8.61 -15.17 1.32
N TYR A 87 7.76 -14.65 0.44
CA TYR A 87 8.07 -14.47 -0.98
C TYR A 87 8.35 -13.01 -1.36
N LEU A 88 7.65 -12.05 -0.75
CA LEU A 88 7.81 -10.62 -1.05
C LEU A 88 9.27 -10.14 -1.07
N PRO A 89 10.14 -10.52 -0.10
CA PRO A 89 11.53 -10.07 -0.09
C PRO A 89 12.40 -10.68 -1.18
N MET A 90 11.95 -11.79 -1.78
CA MET A 90 12.73 -12.59 -2.75
C MET A 90 12.29 -12.34 -4.20
N ASP A 91 11.16 -11.67 -4.41
CA ASP A 91 10.56 -11.46 -5.71
C ASP A 91 10.72 -10.00 -6.16
N PHE A 92 11.44 -9.81 -7.28
CA PHE A 92 11.75 -8.50 -7.83
C PHE A 92 10.49 -7.76 -8.32
N GLN A 93 9.56 -8.47 -8.98
CA GLN A 93 8.31 -7.87 -9.45
C GLN A 93 7.44 -7.41 -8.27
N LYS A 94 7.32 -8.24 -7.24
CA LYS A 94 6.57 -7.89 -6.02
C LYS A 94 7.20 -6.71 -5.29
N THR A 95 8.53 -6.60 -5.29
CA THR A 95 9.22 -5.44 -4.70
C THR A 95 8.80 -4.12 -5.36
N GLY A 96 8.71 -4.08 -6.68
CA GLY A 96 8.21 -2.90 -7.40
C GLY A 96 6.76 -2.56 -7.03
N ILE A 97 5.91 -3.58 -6.93
CA ILE A 97 4.51 -3.40 -6.50
C ILE A 97 4.45 -2.87 -5.06
N VAL A 98 5.23 -3.41 -4.14
CA VAL A 98 5.29 -2.96 -2.73
C VAL A 98 5.67 -1.48 -2.64
N LEU A 99 6.71 -1.05 -3.34
CA LEU A 99 7.14 0.36 -3.35
C LEU A 99 6.04 1.28 -3.89
N PHE A 100 5.41 0.86 -4.99
CA PHE A 100 4.33 1.61 -5.61
C PHE A 100 3.10 1.71 -4.69
N LEU A 101 2.61 0.59 -4.16
CA LEU A 101 1.45 0.58 -3.27
C LEU A 101 1.70 1.36 -1.99
N THR A 102 2.91 1.27 -1.43
CA THR A 102 3.27 2.01 -0.21
C THR A 102 3.21 3.52 -0.42
N GLU A 103 3.73 4.01 -1.54
CA GLU A 103 3.65 5.44 -1.86
C GLU A 103 2.21 5.88 -2.10
N LEU A 104 1.44 5.09 -2.87
CA LEU A 104 0.03 5.36 -3.15
C LEU A 104 -0.79 5.39 -1.86
N LEU A 105 -0.66 4.39 -0.99
CA LEU A 105 -1.34 4.35 0.30
C LEU A 105 -0.95 5.55 1.18
N SER A 106 0.33 5.94 1.19
CA SER A 106 0.79 7.11 1.96
C SER A 106 0.16 8.42 1.48
N LYS A 107 -0.27 8.51 0.21
CA LYS A 107 -0.95 9.66 -0.37
C LYS A 107 -2.47 9.60 -0.21
N SER A 108 -3.05 8.40 -0.24
CA SER A 108 -4.50 8.19 -0.19
C SER A 108 -5.05 8.08 1.23
N LEU A 109 -4.25 7.56 2.18
CA LEU A 109 -4.66 7.39 3.57
C LEU A 109 -4.20 8.61 4.38
N LYS A 110 -5.11 9.54 4.62
CA LYS A 110 -4.82 10.78 5.37
C LYS A 110 -5.52 10.83 6.73
N SER A 111 -6.52 9.97 6.95
CA SER A 111 -7.33 10.00 8.16
C SER A 111 -6.65 9.28 9.32
N GLU A 112 -6.64 9.93 10.48
CA GLU A 112 -6.30 9.35 11.78
C GLU A 112 -7.51 8.61 12.40
N GLU A 113 -8.66 8.60 11.72
CA GLU A 113 -9.83 7.85 12.15
C GLU A 113 -9.66 6.37 11.83
N PRO A 114 -10.02 5.48 12.77
CA PRO A 114 -9.95 4.04 12.54
C PRO A 114 -10.98 3.60 11.49
N ASN A 115 -10.52 2.78 10.56
CA ASN A 115 -11.38 2.08 9.60
C ASN A 115 -11.00 0.59 9.56
N PRO A 116 -11.58 -0.23 10.44
CA PRO A 116 -11.27 -1.65 10.53
C PRO A 116 -11.55 -2.43 9.23
N VAL A 117 -12.56 -2.02 8.46
CA VAL A 117 -12.91 -2.68 7.20
C VAL A 117 -11.83 -2.44 6.15
N LEU A 118 -11.35 -1.21 6.02
CA LEU A 118 -10.20 -0.87 5.17
C LEU A 118 -8.93 -1.58 5.66
N TYR A 119 -8.69 -1.64 6.97
CA TYR A 119 -7.54 -2.36 7.52
C TYR A 119 -7.56 -3.84 7.12
N GLN A 120 -8.68 -4.51 7.27
CA GLN A 120 -8.86 -5.93 6.89
C GLN A 120 -8.63 -6.16 5.40
N PHE A 121 -9.13 -5.26 4.54
CA PHE A 121 -8.87 -5.32 3.10
C PHE A 121 -7.37 -5.21 2.79
N LEU A 122 -6.68 -4.22 3.38
CA LEU A 122 -5.24 -4.03 3.19
C LEU A 122 -4.45 -5.24 3.67
N HIS A 123 -4.73 -5.72 4.88
CA HIS A 123 -4.10 -6.88 5.48
C HIS A 123 -4.24 -8.13 4.60
N HIS A 124 -5.48 -8.43 4.17
CA HIS A 124 -5.75 -9.55 3.27
C HIS A 124 -5.01 -9.41 1.93
N SER A 125 -5.09 -8.24 1.29
CA SER A 125 -4.43 -7.99 0.00
C SER A 125 -2.91 -8.15 0.06
N ILE A 126 -2.28 -7.74 1.16
CA ILE A 126 -0.84 -7.89 1.36
C ILE A 126 -0.46 -9.37 1.49
N HIS A 127 -1.25 -10.17 2.23
CA HIS A 127 -1.05 -11.62 2.31
C HIS A 127 -1.22 -12.31 0.96
N VAL A 128 -2.24 -11.91 0.20
CA VAL A 128 -2.42 -12.42 -1.17
C VAL A 128 -1.21 -12.11 -2.02
N LEU A 129 -0.70 -10.87 -1.99
CA LEU A 129 0.49 -10.49 -2.75
C LEU A 129 1.71 -11.32 -2.37
N ASP A 130 1.92 -11.59 -1.07
CA ASP A 130 3.03 -12.44 -0.63
C ASP A 130 2.91 -13.85 -1.21
N GLY A 131 1.75 -14.50 -1.09
CA GLY A 131 1.54 -15.89 -1.53
C GLY A 131 1.33 -16.08 -3.03
N GLN A 132 0.93 -15.03 -3.77
CA GLN A 132 0.54 -15.13 -5.18
C GLN A 132 1.73 -15.48 -6.08
N GLN A 133 1.58 -16.50 -6.94
CA GLN A 133 2.61 -16.91 -7.90
C GLN A 133 2.23 -16.56 -9.34
N GLU A 134 0.95 -16.57 -9.67
CA GLU A 134 0.42 -16.27 -11.00
C GLU A 134 -0.34 -14.94 -11.01
N GLY A 135 -0.36 -14.25 -12.16
CA GLY A 135 -1.09 -12.99 -12.33
C GLY A 135 -0.57 -11.81 -11.50
N VAL A 136 0.62 -11.92 -10.90
CA VAL A 136 1.25 -10.87 -10.06
C VAL A 136 1.35 -9.54 -10.79
N GLN A 137 1.60 -9.57 -12.10
CA GLN A 137 1.74 -8.38 -12.94
C GLN A 137 0.49 -7.49 -12.98
N ASN A 138 -0.70 -8.03 -12.70
CA ASN A 138 -1.96 -7.29 -12.69
C ASN A 138 -2.44 -6.95 -11.26
N PHE A 139 -1.75 -7.43 -10.24
CA PHE A 139 -2.17 -7.27 -8.84
C PHE A 139 -2.42 -5.81 -8.47
N HIS A 140 -1.51 -4.91 -8.82
CA HIS A 140 -1.62 -3.49 -8.47
C HIS A 140 -2.86 -2.82 -9.11
N LEU A 141 -3.25 -3.22 -10.33
CA LEU A 141 -4.45 -2.70 -10.99
C LEU A 141 -5.72 -3.14 -10.23
N GLN A 142 -5.83 -4.44 -9.93
CA GLN A 142 -6.95 -4.97 -9.16
C GLN A 142 -7.01 -4.37 -7.76
N PHE A 143 -5.84 -4.23 -7.10
CA PHE A 143 -5.76 -3.64 -5.78
C PHE A 143 -6.30 -2.20 -5.77
N LEU A 144 -5.90 -1.37 -6.72
CA LEU A 144 -6.32 0.03 -6.82
C LEU A 144 -7.83 0.14 -7.04
N LEU A 145 -8.38 -0.59 -8.02
CA LEU A 145 -9.81 -0.59 -8.28
C LEU A 145 -10.62 -1.09 -7.09
N LYS A 146 -10.13 -2.11 -6.36
CA LYS A 146 -10.79 -2.58 -5.14
C LYS A 146 -10.63 -1.60 -3.97
N LEU A 147 -9.47 -0.94 -3.84
CA LEU A 147 -9.20 0.05 -2.78
C LEU A 147 -10.12 1.26 -2.90
N SER A 148 -10.46 1.73 -4.10
CA SER A 148 -11.35 2.89 -4.30
C SER A 148 -12.69 2.73 -3.60
N ARG A 149 -13.19 1.48 -3.47
CA ARG A 149 -14.43 1.16 -2.73
C ARG A 149 -14.30 1.51 -1.24
N TYR A 150 -13.16 1.22 -0.64
CA TYR A 150 -12.92 1.49 0.78
C TYR A 150 -12.59 2.97 1.05
N LEU A 151 -12.17 3.68 0.00
CA LEU A 151 -11.94 5.12 0.03
C LEU A 151 -13.20 5.94 -0.33
N GLY A 152 -14.29 5.27 -0.74
CA GLY A 152 -15.60 5.87 -0.94
C GLY A 152 -15.86 6.48 -2.32
N PHE A 153 -15.02 6.17 -3.34
CA PHE A 153 -15.19 6.68 -4.69
C PHE A 153 -15.20 5.60 -5.78
N ALA A 154 -15.45 4.33 -5.42
CA ALA A 154 -15.57 3.27 -6.43
C ALA A 154 -16.79 3.47 -7.32
N THR A 155 -16.62 3.22 -8.61
CA THR A 155 -17.70 3.14 -9.57
C THR A 155 -18.32 1.74 -9.59
N PRO A 156 -19.64 1.59 -9.80
CA PRO A 156 -20.33 0.31 -9.83
C PRO A 156 -19.89 -0.59 -10.99
N THR A 157 -19.62 0.01 -12.15
CA THR A 157 -19.31 -0.70 -13.40
C THR A 157 -18.06 -0.14 -14.09
N ALA A 158 -17.56 -0.88 -15.09
CA ALA A 158 -16.49 -0.39 -15.95
C ALA A 158 -16.93 0.82 -16.78
N ASP A 159 -18.20 0.86 -17.20
CA ASP A 159 -18.73 1.98 -17.98
C ASP A 159 -18.75 3.28 -17.15
N ASP A 160 -19.21 3.22 -15.91
CA ASP A 160 -19.17 4.37 -14.99
C ASP A 160 -17.73 4.86 -14.76
N PHE A 161 -16.77 3.94 -14.59
CA PHE A 161 -15.36 4.28 -14.46
C PHE A 161 -14.82 4.98 -15.71
N LEU A 162 -15.14 4.45 -16.89
CA LEU A 162 -14.69 5.02 -18.16
C LEU A 162 -15.34 6.37 -18.44
N GLU A 163 -16.60 6.58 -18.06
CA GLU A 163 -17.27 7.87 -18.20
C GLU A 163 -16.52 8.97 -17.42
N GLU A 164 -16.05 8.68 -16.21
CA GLU A 164 -15.28 9.65 -15.43
C GLU A 164 -13.89 9.95 -15.98
N VAL A 165 -13.18 8.96 -16.55
CA VAL A 165 -11.81 9.16 -17.04
C VAL A 165 -11.72 9.56 -18.50
N SER A 166 -12.75 9.31 -19.31
CA SER A 166 -12.76 9.57 -20.77
C SER A 166 -12.48 11.03 -21.18
N PRO A 167 -12.83 12.07 -20.39
CA PRO A 167 -12.44 13.44 -20.71
C PRO A 167 -10.93 13.69 -20.70
N TYR A 168 -10.15 12.79 -20.08
CA TYR A 168 -8.71 12.95 -19.87
C TYR A 168 -7.88 11.92 -20.63
N ILE A 169 -8.37 10.68 -20.74
CA ILE A 169 -7.66 9.56 -21.34
C ILE A 169 -8.66 8.76 -22.20
N SER A 170 -8.35 8.61 -23.48
CA SER A 170 -9.20 7.80 -24.37
C SER A 170 -9.13 6.32 -24.00
N ALA A 171 -10.26 5.64 -24.07
CA ALA A 171 -10.38 4.21 -23.82
C ALA A 171 -11.10 3.53 -24.99
N ASP A 172 -10.74 2.28 -25.26
CA ASP A 172 -11.39 1.44 -26.27
C ASP A 172 -12.16 0.25 -25.62
N ALA A 173 -12.76 -0.58 -26.46
CA ALA A 173 -13.51 -1.75 -25.98
C ALA A 173 -12.65 -2.77 -25.23
N ILE A 174 -11.36 -2.86 -25.54
CA ILE A 174 -10.42 -3.77 -24.86
C ILE A 174 -10.12 -3.23 -23.45
N ASP A 175 -9.95 -1.92 -23.31
CA ASP A 175 -9.75 -1.29 -22.01
C ASP A 175 -10.99 -1.47 -21.12
N ARG A 176 -12.19 -1.34 -21.70
CA ARG A 176 -13.46 -1.60 -21.01
C ARG A 176 -13.52 -3.03 -20.45
N GLU A 177 -13.27 -4.02 -21.31
CA GLU A 177 -13.25 -5.43 -20.89
C GLU A 177 -12.19 -5.68 -19.80
N ALA A 178 -11.02 -5.08 -19.96
CA ALA A 178 -9.95 -5.19 -18.97
C ALA A 178 -10.37 -4.65 -17.60
N VAL A 179 -10.94 -3.44 -17.55
CA VAL A 179 -11.42 -2.82 -16.31
C VAL A 179 -12.54 -3.65 -15.69
N GLU A 180 -13.49 -4.14 -16.48
CA GLU A 180 -14.57 -5.00 -15.99
C GLU A 180 -14.02 -6.27 -15.31
N ARG A 181 -13.08 -6.96 -15.94
CA ARG A 181 -12.44 -8.14 -15.37
C ARG A 181 -11.61 -7.82 -14.13
N LEU A 182 -10.87 -6.71 -14.12
CA LEU A 182 -10.09 -6.27 -12.96
C LEU A 182 -10.97 -5.94 -11.75
N LEU A 183 -12.20 -5.43 -11.97
CA LEU A 183 -13.18 -5.17 -10.92
C LEU A 183 -13.79 -6.45 -10.35
N LEU A 184 -14.15 -7.40 -11.21
CA LEU A 184 -14.95 -8.57 -10.83
C LEU A 184 -14.12 -9.78 -10.42
N GLU A 185 -13.00 -10.03 -11.11
CA GLU A 185 -12.21 -11.23 -10.90
C GLU A 185 -11.42 -11.20 -9.57
N PRO A 186 -11.16 -12.38 -8.98
CA PRO A 186 -10.28 -12.47 -7.82
C PRO A 186 -8.82 -12.15 -8.19
N TYR A 187 -7.99 -11.87 -7.18
CA TYR A 187 -6.55 -11.76 -7.38
C TYR A 187 -5.98 -13.04 -8.01
N GLY A 188 -5.03 -12.90 -8.92
CA GLY A 188 -4.41 -14.02 -9.61
C GLY A 188 -5.20 -14.55 -10.82
N ALA A 189 -6.41 -14.05 -11.08
CA ALA A 189 -7.15 -14.43 -12.27
C ALA A 189 -6.35 -14.12 -13.55
N PRO A 190 -6.44 -14.96 -14.60
CA PRO A 190 -5.72 -14.80 -15.85
C PRO A 190 -6.37 -13.70 -16.70
N ILE A 191 -6.03 -12.44 -16.42
CA ILE A 191 -6.46 -11.28 -17.22
C ILE A 191 -5.38 -10.98 -18.26
N PRO A 192 -5.66 -11.18 -19.58
CA PRO A 192 -4.66 -11.07 -20.63
C PRO A 192 -4.38 -9.60 -20.97
N LEU A 193 -3.45 -8.98 -20.26
CA LEU A 193 -2.95 -7.63 -20.52
C LEU A 193 -1.46 -7.71 -20.89
N ASN A 194 -1.13 -7.21 -22.10
CA ASN A 194 0.27 -6.97 -22.43
C ASN A 194 0.82 -5.74 -21.67
N GLY A 195 2.13 -5.51 -21.71
CA GLY A 195 2.78 -4.44 -20.95
C GLY A 195 2.26 -3.03 -21.32
N GLU A 196 1.95 -2.79 -22.60
CA GLU A 196 1.42 -1.51 -23.07
C GLU A 196 0.01 -1.25 -22.51
N ARG A 197 -0.90 -2.23 -22.66
CA ARG A 197 -2.27 -2.15 -22.12
C ARG A 197 -2.28 -2.02 -20.59
N ARG A 198 -1.41 -2.75 -19.93
CA ARG A 198 -1.29 -2.64 -18.47
C ARG A 198 -0.89 -1.23 -18.03
N ARG A 199 0.08 -0.61 -18.71
CA ARG A 199 0.47 0.78 -18.46
C ARG A 199 -0.67 1.75 -18.76
N HIS A 200 -1.41 1.54 -19.86
CA HIS A 200 -2.54 2.38 -20.23
C HIS A 200 -3.67 2.31 -19.18
N VAL A 201 -4.09 1.11 -18.79
CA VAL A 201 -5.09 0.90 -17.74
C VAL A 201 -4.63 1.50 -16.41
N LEU A 202 -3.33 1.36 -16.06
CA LEU A 202 -2.79 1.99 -14.87
C LEU A 202 -2.89 3.53 -14.93
N GLN A 203 -2.62 4.14 -16.08
CA GLN A 203 -2.76 5.60 -16.25
C GLN A 203 -4.21 6.06 -16.05
N MET A 204 -5.20 5.31 -16.58
CA MET A 204 -6.62 5.58 -16.35
C MET A 204 -6.97 5.51 -14.86
N ILE A 205 -6.53 4.45 -14.16
CA ILE A 205 -6.77 4.29 -12.73
C ILE A 205 -6.10 5.44 -11.93
N LEU A 206 -4.87 5.82 -12.28
CA LEU A 206 -4.19 6.93 -11.59
C LEU A 206 -4.89 8.28 -11.87
N GLN A 207 -5.43 8.48 -13.07
CA GLN A 207 -6.24 9.65 -13.37
C GLN A 207 -7.52 9.65 -12.53
N PHE A 208 -8.19 8.52 -12.38
CA PHE A 208 -9.34 8.36 -11.51
C PHE A 208 -9.02 8.72 -10.05
N TYR A 209 -7.85 8.28 -9.53
CA TYR A 209 -7.39 8.69 -8.21
C TYR A 209 -7.12 10.19 -8.10
N ARG A 210 -6.58 10.84 -9.15
CA ARG A 210 -6.38 12.30 -9.16
C ARG A 210 -7.68 13.09 -9.08
N LEU A 211 -8.78 12.56 -9.60
CA LEU A 211 -10.09 13.19 -9.53
C LEU A 211 -10.69 13.15 -8.12
N HIS A 212 -10.41 12.11 -7.35
CA HIS A 212 -11.06 11.85 -6.07
C HIS A 212 -10.19 12.07 -4.84
N VAL A 213 -8.86 12.00 -4.96
CA VAL A 213 -7.95 12.14 -3.82
C VAL A 213 -7.25 13.51 -3.89
N ALA A 214 -7.56 14.38 -2.94
CA ALA A 214 -6.94 15.70 -2.85
C ALA A 214 -5.41 15.60 -2.70
N ASP A 215 -4.67 16.43 -3.45
CA ASP A 215 -3.20 16.48 -3.46
C ASP A 215 -2.54 15.13 -3.79
N PHE A 216 -3.18 14.29 -4.61
CA PHE A 216 -2.64 12.99 -4.99
C PHE A 216 -1.27 13.11 -5.67
N GLY A 217 -1.13 14.02 -6.63
CA GLY A 217 0.11 14.35 -7.32
C GLY A 217 0.75 13.14 -8.05
N ASP A 218 2.03 13.29 -8.41
CA ASP A 218 2.77 12.23 -9.11
C ASP A 218 3.36 11.21 -8.14
N LEU A 219 3.47 9.95 -8.60
CA LEU A 219 4.07 8.85 -7.88
C LEU A 219 5.51 8.63 -8.35
N LYS A 220 6.47 8.81 -7.46
CA LYS A 220 7.91 8.62 -7.75
C LYS A 220 8.28 7.17 -7.98
N SER A 221 7.52 6.24 -7.43
CA SER A 221 7.69 4.79 -7.60
C SER A 221 7.12 4.27 -8.91
N LEU A 222 6.31 5.05 -9.65
CA LEU A 222 5.71 4.62 -10.91
C LEU A 222 6.73 4.19 -11.97
N PRO A 223 7.81 4.95 -12.25
CA PRO A 223 8.84 4.50 -13.18
C PRO A 223 9.51 3.19 -12.75
N VAL A 224 9.77 3.01 -11.45
CA VAL A 224 10.35 1.78 -10.89
C VAL A 224 9.42 0.59 -11.11
N LEU A 225 8.12 0.74 -10.84
CA LEU A 225 7.13 -0.30 -11.11
C LEU A 225 7.12 -0.69 -12.60
N GLN A 226 7.14 0.29 -13.50
CA GLN A 226 7.11 0.05 -14.94
C GLN A 226 8.37 -0.68 -15.43
N GLU A 227 9.54 -0.34 -14.91
CA GLU A 227 10.81 -0.99 -15.25
C GLU A 227 10.84 -2.45 -14.77
N MET A 228 10.32 -2.71 -13.56
CA MET A 228 10.30 -4.05 -12.96
C MET A 228 9.25 -5.00 -13.59
N GLN A 229 8.29 -4.46 -14.31
CA GLN A 229 7.23 -5.27 -14.95
C GLN A 229 7.44 -5.55 -16.45
N GLY A 230 8.44 -4.93 -17.07
CA GLY A 230 8.83 -5.13 -18.47
C GLY A 230 7.93 -4.42 -19.46
#